data_51bfbd2481b5dc540ff64cb806d7c1e2
#
_entry.id   51bfbd2481b5dc540ff64cb806d7c1e2
#
_cell.length_a   1.000
_cell.length_b   1.000
_cell.length_c   1.000
_cell.angle_alpha   90.00
_cell.angle_beta   90.00
_cell.angle_gamma   90.00
#
_symmetry.space_group_name_H-M   'P 1'
#
loop_
_entity.id
_entity.type
_entity.pdbx_description
1 polymer ?
#
loop_
_entity_poly.entity_id
_entity_poly.type
_entity_poly.pdbx_seq_one_letter_code
_entity_poly.pdbx_strand_id
1 'polypeptide(L)'
;MTRTIVDVLAERVRTDGSRPLLTYYNPSRGERTEFSATSFANWVDKTANLIDTLGVEGLVAAPVSVTASSHWMGLVWTFAAWQRGLAYAAVLPPLPDDAGLAVIGPDDPTPLLPGATIACSLHPLGLGLRDLPKGVLDYTSEALAEPDAHWAADVDPDAPCWFDDLREITHADWLGLPPEADRVLVREAAPWLVVQEALVRPLLGGGSAVLLAGGVSEADLARIIASERARETGSEGPGGDRGFPGIGRGRTA
;
A
#
# COMPACT_ATOMS: atom_id res chain seq x y z
N MET A 1 3.20 -24.01 8.13
CA MET A 1 2.63 -22.73 7.67
C MET A 1 3.57 -22.19 6.61
N THR A 2 3.04 -21.93 5.46
CA THR A 2 3.78 -21.34 4.35
C THR A 2 3.90 -19.84 4.61
N ARG A 3 5.09 -19.27 4.46
CA ARG A 3 5.38 -17.87 4.76
C ARG A 3 4.82 -16.96 3.68
N THR A 4 4.17 -15.87 4.07
CA THR A 4 3.70 -14.81 3.18
C THR A 4 4.41 -13.49 3.47
N ILE A 5 4.18 -12.46 2.66
CA ILE A 5 4.75 -11.13 2.93
C ILE A 5 4.15 -10.48 4.20
N VAL A 6 2.94 -10.87 4.60
CA VAL A 6 2.30 -10.44 5.85
C VAL A 6 3.07 -10.96 7.06
N ASP A 7 3.56 -12.20 7.01
CA ASP A 7 4.39 -12.77 8.07
C ASP A 7 5.72 -12.02 8.24
N VAL A 8 6.26 -11.45 7.16
CA VAL A 8 7.46 -10.62 7.22
C VAL A 8 7.22 -9.33 7.99
N LEU A 9 6.05 -8.69 7.80
CA LEU A 9 5.66 -7.53 8.61
C LEU A 9 5.49 -7.90 10.08
N ALA A 10 4.81 -9.00 10.38
CA ALA A 10 4.62 -9.47 11.75
C ALA A 10 5.96 -9.80 12.44
N GLU A 11 6.90 -10.41 11.71
CA GLU A 11 8.25 -10.66 12.21
C GLU A 11 9.01 -9.35 12.48
N ARG A 12 8.91 -8.36 11.58
CA ARG A 12 9.52 -7.04 11.76
C ARG A 12 8.98 -6.32 13.00
N VAL A 13 7.66 -6.39 13.24
CA VAL A 13 7.03 -5.83 14.45
C VAL A 13 7.61 -6.48 15.71
N ARG A 14 7.75 -7.82 15.71
CA ARG A 14 8.24 -8.58 16.87
C ARG A 14 9.72 -8.32 17.17
N THR A 15 10.55 -8.14 16.14
CA THR A 15 12.01 -8.04 16.29
C THR A 15 12.49 -6.61 16.40
N ASP A 16 11.83 -5.67 15.74
CA ASP A 16 12.34 -4.31 15.53
C ASP A 16 11.20 -3.26 15.38
N GLY A 17 10.09 -3.51 16.09
CA GLY A 17 8.82 -2.82 15.90
C GLY A 17 8.83 -1.31 16.06
N SER A 18 9.73 -0.79 16.90
CA SER A 18 9.85 0.65 17.17
C SER A 18 10.67 1.43 16.14
N ARG A 19 11.43 0.73 15.28
CA ARG A 19 12.24 1.42 14.25
C ARG A 19 11.38 1.94 13.11
N PRO A 20 11.77 3.07 12.51
CA PRO A 20 11.10 3.59 11.31
C PRO A 20 11.04 2.53 10.20
N LEU A 21 9.85 2.37 9.62
CA LEU A 21 9.61 1.54 8.44
C LEU A 21 9.32 2.42 7.22
N LEU A 22 8.42 3.37 7.37
CA LEU A 22 7.95 4.23 6.28
C LEU A 22 7.84 5.68 6.75
N THR A 23 8.44 6.61 6.02
CA THR A 23 8.21 8.04 6.20
C THR A 23 7.63 8.62 4.92
N TYR A 24 6.47 9.22 5.03
CA TYR A 24 5.79 9.88 3.92
C TYR A 24 6.09 11.38 3.93
N TYR A 25 6.35 11.93 2.76
CA TYR A 25 6.51 13.36 2.51
C TYR A 25 5.62 13.84 1.38
N ASN A 26 4.97 14.97 1.59
CA ASN A 26 4.41 15.78 0.52
C ASN A 26 4.83 17.25 0.73
N PRO A 27 5.97 17.68 0.16
CA PRO A 27 6.50 19.02 0.40
C PRO A 27 5.57 20.14 -0.09
N SER A 28 4.83 19.93 -1.17
CA SER A 28 3.89 20.91 -1.71
C SER A 28 2.73 21.22 -0.77
N ARG A 29 2.43 20.29 0.16
CA ARG A 29 1.39 20.42 1.20
C ARG A 29 1.96 20.60 2.61
N GLY A 30 3.29 20.59 2.75
CA GLY A 30 3.96 20.68 4.05
C GLY A 30 3.74 19.43 4.93
N GLU A 31 3.50 18.28 4.34
CA GLU A 31 3.15 17.04 5.06
C GLU A 31 4.38 16.18 5.30
N ARG A 32 4.49 15.66 6.54
CA ARG A 32 5.41 14.59 6.91
C ARG A 32 4.73 13.68 7.93
N THR A 33 4.68 12.40 7.62
CA THR A 33 4.16 11.37 8.53
C THR A 33 5.16 10.22 8.59
N GLU A 34 5.49 9.76 9.81
CA GLU A 34 6.42 8.64 10.00
C GLU A 34 5.74 7.49 10.73
N PHE A 35 5.96 6.30 10.22
CA PHE A 35 5.49 5.05 10.80
C PHE A 35 6.67 4.19 11.21
N SER A 36 6.66 3.73 12.46
CA SER A 36 7.42 2.55 12.87
C SER A 36 6.75 1.29 12.29
N ALA A 37 7.43 0.16 12.35
CA ALA A 37 6.81 -1.10 11.94
C ALA A 37 5.53 -1.40 12.76
N THR A 38 5.54 -1.11 14.07
CA THR A 38 4.37 -1.27 14.94
C THR A 38 3.23 -0.32 14.54
N SER A 39 3.50 0.97 14.35
CA SER A 39 2.42 1.91 14.01
C SER A 39 1.86 1.68 12.62
N PHE A 40 2.67 1.20 11.68
CA PHE A 40 2.18 0.77 10.36
C PHE A 40 1.29 -0.47 10.49
N ALA A 41 1.72 -1.50 11.23
CA ALA A 41 0.95 -2.71 11.46
C ALA A 41 -0.40 -2.41 12.15
N ASN A 42 -0.44 -1.49 13.12
CA ASN A 42 -1.69 -1.10 13.78
C ASN A 42 -2.72 -0.52 12.78
N TRP A 43 -2.27 0.27 11.80
CA TRP A 43 -3.16 0.73 10.74
C TRP A 43 -3.60 -0.40 9.82
N VAL A 44 -2.71 -1.34 9.49
CA VAL A 44 -3.05 -2.55 8.73
C VAL A 44 -4.09 -3.37 9.47
N ASP A 45 -3.89 -3.63 10.77
CA ASP A 45 -4.81 -4.40 11.61
C ASP A 45 -6.20 -3.76 11.69
N LYS A 46 -6.28 -2.45 11.95
CA LYS A 46 -7.54 -1.71 11.96
C LYS A 46 -8.27 -1.80 10.61
N THR A 47 -7.53 -1.66 9.53
CA THR A 47 -8.09 -1.73 8.18
C THR A 47 -8.54 -3.15 7.84
N ALA A 48 -7.81 -4.17 8.26
CA ALA A 48 -8.20 -5.57 8.07
C ALA A 48 -9.47 -5.91 8.87
N ASN A 49 -9.57 -5.45 10.14
CA ASN A 49 -10.78 -5.58 10.94
C ASN A 49 -11.99 -4.86 10.30
N LEU A 50 -11.75 -3.69 9.70
CA LEU A 50 -12.80 -2.96 8.97
C LEU A 50 -13.28 -3.75 7.74
N ILE A 51 -12.38 -4.38 6.99
CA ILE A 51 -12.73 -5.27 5.88
C ILE A 51 -13.61 -6.43 6.38
N ASP A 52 -13.29 -6.99 7.55
CA ASP A 52 -14.11 -8.03 8.22
C ASP A 52 -15.50 -7.50 8.60
N THR A 53 -15.55 -6.36 9.27
CA THR A 53 -16.79 -5.72 9.72
C THR A 53 -17.73 -5.43 8.56
N LEU A 54 -17.18 -5.06 7.40
CA LEU A 54 -17.94 -4.82 6.17
C LEU A 54 -18.37 -6.12 5.46
N GLY A 55 -17.88 -7.28 5.89
CA GLY A 55 -18.18 -8.56 5.25
C GLY A 55 -17.69 -8.64 3.80
N VAL A 56 -16.55 -8.03 3.50
CA VAL A 56 -16.00 -7.98 2.13
C VAL A 56 -15.55 -9.36 1.70
N GLU A 57 -16.05 -9.79 0.55
CA GLU A 57 -15.60 -10.97 -0.17
C GLU A 57 -15.05 -10.54 -1.53
N GLY A 58 -14.08 -11.29 -2.05
CA GLY A 58 -13.48 -11.02 -3.35
C GLY A 58 -12.37 -9.98 -3.31
N LEU A 59 -12.42 -8.98 -4.19
CA LEU A 59 -11.33 -8.07 -4.48
C LEU A 59 -11.49 -6.72 -3.76
N VAL A 60 -10.41 -6.21 -3.17
CA VAL A 60 -10.31 -4.79 -2.76
C VAL A 60 -9.75 -4.01 -3.94
N ALA A 61 -10.54 -3.13 -4.53
CA ALA A 61 -10.15 -2.34 -5.68
C ALA A 61 -10.03 -0.85 -5.34
N ALA A 62 -8.99 -0.22 -5.85
CA ALA A 62 -8.81 1.21 -5.69
C ALA A 62 -8.32 1.85 -6.99
N PRO A 63 -8.82 3.06 -7.34
CA PRO A 63 -8.23 3.85 -8.42
C PRO A 63 -6.75 4.09 -8.18
N VAL A 64 -5.98 4.20 -9.27
CA VAL A 64 -4.54 4.53 -9.18
C VAL A 64 -4.29 5.81 -8.39
N SER A 65 -5.23 6.75 -8.37
CA SER A 65 -5.16 7.98 -7.59
C SER A 65 -5.07 7.78 -6.07
N VAL A 66 -5.73 6.75 -5.52
CA VAL A 66 -5.69 6.41 -4.07
C VAL A 66 -4.54 5.48 -3.73
N THR A 67 -4.35 4.52 -4.59
CA THR A 67 -3.17 3.65 -4.52
C THR A 67 -1.95 4.40 -4.91
N ALA A 68 -2.21 5.63 -5.39
CA ALA A 68 -1.17 6.38 -6.00
C ALA A 68 0.04 6.10 -5.18
N SER A 69 0.79 5.46 -5.72
CA SER A 69 2.21 5.58 -5.89
C SER A 69 2.78 6.71 -5.06
N SER A 70 1.94 7.41 -4.30
CA SER A 70 2.36 8.61 -3.63
C SER A 70 1.79 8.79 -2.22
N HIS A 71 0.88 7.94 -1.74
CA HIS A 71 0.34 8.09 -0.38
C HIS A 71 0.47 6.80 0.44
N TRP A 72 0.86 6.93 1.71
CA TRP A 72 1.03 5.80 2.63
C TRP A 72 -0.25 4.97 2.83
N MET A 73 -1.42 5.58 2.64
CA MET A 73 -2.72 4.94 2.78
C MET A 73 -2.90 3.76 1.81
N GLY A 74 -2.44 3.90 0.55
CA GLY A 74 -2.47 2.81 -0.42
C GLY A 74 -1.67 1.59 0.03
N LEU A 75 -0.55 1.80 0.71
CA LEU A 75 0.26 0.71 1.27
C LEU A 75 -0.44 0.01 2.44
N VAL A 76 -1.15 0.78 3.28
CA VAL A 76 -1.97 0.21 4.37
C VAL A 76 -3.09 -0.65 3.81
N TRP A 77 -3.85 -0.16 2.83
CA TRP A 77 -4.93 -0.91 2.21
C TRP A 77 -4.45 -2.18 1.50
N THR A 78 -3.31 -2.11 0.82
CA THR A 78 -2.68 -3.26 0.17
C THR A 78 -2.38 -4.36 1.20
N PHE A 79 -1.70 -4.01 2.29
CA PHE A 79 -1.35 -4.99 3.33
C PHE A 79 -2.56 -5.49 4.12
N ALA A 80 -3.57 -4.65 4.35
CA ALA A 80 -4.81 -5.06 5.00
C ALA A 80 -5.61 -6.08 4.15
N ALA A 81 -5.70 -5.87 2.84
CA ALA A 81 -6.29 -6.84 1.92
C ALA A 81 -5.53 -8.17 1.99
N TRP A 82 -4.20 -8.15 1.91
CA TRP A 82 -3.36 -9.34 2.01
C TRP A 82 -3.49 -10.06 3.35
N GLN A 83 -3.61 -9.32 4.45
CA GLN A 83 -3.79 -9.88 5.79
C GLN A 83 -5.14 -10.59 5.94
N ARG A 84 -6.15 -10.15 5.18
CA ARG A 84 -7.45 -10.79 5.06
C ARG A 84 -7.46 -11.97 4.07
N GLY A 85 -6.36 -12.23 3.38
CA GLY A 85 -6.31 -13.22 2.30
C GLY A 85 -7.04 -12.79 1.03
N LEU A 86 -7.25 -11.49 0.88
CA LEU A 86 -7.88 -10.90 -0.31
C LEU A 86 -6.81 -10.34 -1.25
N ALA A 87 -7.13 -10.27 -2.53
CA ALA A 87 -6.29 -9.56 -3.48
C ALA A 87 -6.60 -8.06 -3.49
N TYR A 88 -5.60 -7.27 -3.83
CA TYR A 88 -5.71 -5.83 -4.01
C TYR A 88 -5.49 -5.44 -5.47
N ALA A 89 -6.38 -4.65 -6.04
CA ALA A 89 -6.29 -4.17 -7.40
C ALA A 89 -6.04 -2.66 -7.47
N ALA A 90 -4.93 -2.29 -8.10
CA ALA A 90 -4.61 -0.90 -8.42
C ALA A 90 -4.92 -0.66 -9.91
N VAL A 91 -6.08 -0.08 -10.18
CA VAL A 91 -6.62 0.00 -11.54
C VAL A 91 -7.01 1.43 -11.94
N LEU A 92 -7.08 1.66 -13.24
CA LEU A 92 -7.75 2.85 -13.78
C LEU A 92 -9.28 2.62 -13.78
N PRO A 93 -10.10 3.64 -13.47
CA PRO A 93 -11.54 3.50 -13.61
C PRO A 93 -11.97 3.11 -15.05
N PRO A 94 -13.04 2.29 -15.22
CA PRO A 94 -13.93 1.77 -14.18
C PRO A 94 -13.27 0.67 -13.34
N LEU A 95 -13.70 0.56 -12.07
CA LEU A 95 -13.25 -0.54 -11.20
C LEU A 95 -13.85 -1.87 -11.68
N PRO A 96 -13.21 -3.02 -11.35
CA PRO A 96 -13.72 -4.34 -11.69
C PRO A 96 -15.13 -4.59 -11.13
N ASP A 97 -16.00 -5.23 -11.90
CA ASP A 97 -17.39 -5.51 -11.50
C ASP A 97 -17.49 -6.50 -10.32
N ASP A 98 -16.45 -7.30 -10.09
CA ASP A 98 -16.31 -8.28 -9.01
C ASP A 98 -15.62 -7.69 -7.76
N ALA A 99 -15.36 -6.38 -7.73
CA ALA A 99 -14.81 -5.73 -6.56
C ALA A 99 -15.82 -5.78 -5.40
N GLY A 100 -15.44 -6.43 -4.30
CA GLY A 100 -16.22 -6.47 -3.07
C GLY A 100 -16.12 -5.18 -2.25
N LEU A 101 -15.05 -4.41 -2.43
CA LEU A 101 -14.81 -3.13 -1.80
C LEU A 101 -14.11 -2.17 -2.75
N ALA A 102 -14.65 -0.97 -2.87
CA ALA A 102 -14.01 0.15 -3.52
C ALA A 102 -13.40 1.12 -2.49
N VAL A 103 -12.12 1.44 -2.66
CA VAL A 103 -11.41 2.43 -1.86
C VAL A 103 -11.12 3.64 -2.72
N ILE A 104 -11.72 4.78 -2.44
CA ILE A 104 -11.60 6.01 -3.24
C ILE A 104 -10.94 7.14 -2.46
N GLY A 105 -10.31 8.08 -3.17
CA GLY A 105 -9.80 9.34 -2.62
C GLY A 105 -10.86 10.44 -2.62
N PRO A 106 -10.51 11.63 -2.11
CA PRO A 106 -11.48 12.73 -1.96
C PRO A 106 -12.00 13.28 -3.30
N ASP A 107 -11.20 13.15 -4.36
CA ASP A 107 -11.50 13.68 -5.69
C ASP A 107 -11.93 12.60 -6.70
N ASP A 108 -12.00 11.35 -6.26
CA ASP A 108 -12.40 10.24 -7.13
C ASP A 108 -13.92 10.17 -7.28
N PRO A 109 -14.43 9.77 -8.46
CA PRO A 109 -15.84 9.52 -8.62
C PRO A 109 -16.31 8.34 -7.78
N THR A 110 -17.50 8.43 -7.21
CA THR A 110 -18.11 7.29 -6.50
C THR A 110 -18.47 6.21 -7.51
N PRO A 111 -17.91 4.99 -7.38
CA PRO A 111 -18.23 3.90 -8.29
C PRO A 111 -19.62 3.35 -8.03
N LEU A 112 -20.25 2.83 -9.08
CA LEU A 112 -21.50 2.07 -8.98
C LEU A 112 -21.17 0.58 -8.85
N LEU A 113 -20.83 0.16 -7.64
CA LEU A 113 -20.54 -1.24 -7.34
C LEU A 113 -21.60 -1.85 -6.42
N PRO A 114 -21.83 -3.18 -6.52
CA PRO A 114 -22.70 -3.88 -5.57
C PRO A 114 -22.09 -3.95 -4.16
N GLY A 115 -20.78 -3.82 -4.04
CA GLY A 115 -20.04 -3.86 -2.78
C GLY A 115 -20.00 -2.52 -2.03
N ALA A 116 -19.24 -2.47 -0.95
CA ALA A 116 -19.05 -1.27 -0.15
C ALA A 116 -18.12 -0.27 -0.85
N THR A 117 -18.32 1.02 -0.58
CA THR A 117 -17.42 2.09 -1.00
C THR A 117 -16.94 2.87 0.22
N ILE A 118 -15.62 3.00 0.34
CA ILE A 118 -14.95 3.76 1.39
C ILE A 118 -14.15 4.89 0.77
N ALA A 119 -14.30 6.10 1.32
CA ALA A 119 -13.53 7.27 0.92
C ALA A 119 -12.44 7.59 1.95
N CYS A 120 -11.21 7.74 1.48
CA CYS A 120 -10.05 8.14 2.24
C CYS A 120 -9.77 9.63 2.05
N SER A 121 -9.66 10.39 3.14
CA SER A 121 -9.40 11.84 3.06
C SER A 121 -7.99 12.17 2.56
N LEU A 122 -7.07 11.24 2.65
CA LEU A 122 -5.63 11.43 2.40
C LEU A 122 -5.04 12.59 3.23
N HIS A 123 -5.66 12.91 4.37
CA HIS A 123 -5.16 13.95 5.26
C HIS A 123 -4.05 13.39 6.17
N PRO A 124 -2.91 14.09 6.34
CA PRO A 124 -1.75 13.57 7.06
C PRO A 124 -2.02 13.27 8.54
N LEU A 125 -2.99 13.96 9.14
CA LEU A 125 -3.41 13.74 10.54
C LEU A 125 -4.61 12.78 10.66
N GLY A 126 -5.02 12.11 9.57
CA GLY A 126 -6.14 11.18 9.59
C GLY A 126 -7.49 11.85 9.91
N LEU A 127 -7.68 13.12 9.53
CA LEU A 127 -8.99 13.75 9.66
C LEU A 127 -9.96 13.16 8.64
N GLY A 128 -11.18 12.85 9.08
CA GLY A 128 -12.23 12.29 8.24
C GLY A 128 -12.79 13.28 7.22
N LEU A 129 -13.53 12.73 6.27
CA LEU A 129 -14.28 13.48 5.26
C LEU A 129 -15.65 13.89 5.81
N ARG A 130 -16.17 15.03 5.32
CA ARG A 130 -17.53 15.50 5.58
C ARG A 130 -18.32 15.48 4.27
N ASP A 131 -19.64 15.41 4.40
CA ASP A 131 -20.57 15.52 3.27
C ASP A 131 -20.36 14.46 2.16
N LEU A 132 -20.08 13.22 2.59
CA LEU A 132 -19.95 12.08 1.68
C LEU A 132 -21.27 11.76 0.97
N PRO A 133 -21.22 11.25 -0.27
CA PRO A 133 -22.39 10.72 -0.95
C PRO A 133 -23.07 9.61 -0.14
N LYS A 134 -24.38 9.47 -0.31
CA LYS A 134 -25.13 8.41 0.39
C LYS A 134 -24.57 7.03 0.05
N GLY A 135 -24.24 6.26 1.09
CA GLY A 135 -23.71 4.89 0.98
C GLY A 135 -22.19 4.82 0.86
N VAL A 136 -21.50 5.98 0.87
CA VAL A 136 -20.05 6.03 0.99
C VAL A 136 -19.67 6.20 2.45
N LEU A 137 -18.74 5.37 2.93
CA LEU A 137 -18.23 5.40 4.30
C LEU A 137 -16.97 6.26 4.40
N ASP A 138 -16.78 6.94 5.54
CA ASP A 138 -15.52 7.64 5.83
C ASP A 138 -14.52 6.69 6.47
N TYR A 139 -13.41 6.45 5.78
CA TYR A 139 -12.37 5.55 6.27
C TYR A 139 -11.88 5.89 7.67
N THR A 140 -11.67 7.17 7.95
CA THR A 140 -11.09 7.58 9.23
C THR A 140 -12.01 7.24 10.40
N SER A 141 -13.31 7.53 10.30
CA SER A 141 -14.27 7.25 11.37
C SER A 141 -14.46 5.75 11.56
N GLU A 142 -14.52 4.98 10.47
CA GLU A 142 -14.71 3.53 10.54
C GLU A 142 -13.47 2.83 11.09
N ALA A 143 -12.29 3.10 10.52
CA ALA A 143 -11.05 2.45 10.93
C ALA A 143 -10.63 2.78 12.37
N LEU A 144 -10.90 4.00 12.87
CA LEU A 144 -10.58 4.35 14.25
C LEU A 144 -11.43 3.59 15.28
N ALA A 145 -12.59 3.11 14.90
CA ALA A 145 -13.45 2.29 15.75
C ALA A 145 -12.96 0.84 15.87
N GLU A 146 -12.12 0.40 14.95
CA GLU A 146 -11.65 -0.98 14.89
C GLU A 146 -10.46 -1.25 15.83
N PRO A 147 -10.31 -2.51 16.32
CA PRO A 147 -9.14 -2.93 17.08
C PRO A 147 -7.84 -2.79 16.29
N ASP A 148 -6.72 -2.54 17.00
CA ASP A 148 -5.37 -2.50 16.46
C ASP A 148 -4.62 -3.84 16.59
N ALA A 149 -5.36 -4.94 16.55
CA ALA A 149 -4.87 -6.30 16.50
C ALA A 149 -5.80 -7.14 15.62
N HIS A 150 -5.24 -7.84 14.65
CA HIS A 150 -5.95 -8.69 13.72
C HIS A 150 -5.18 -10.01 13.49
N TRP A 151 -5.90 -11.11 13.29
CA TRP A 151 -5.29 -12.40 12.98
C TRP A 151 -5.26 -12.59 11.46
N ALA A 152 -4.04 -12.64 10.90
CA ALA A 152 -3.87 -12.86 9.48
C ALA A 152 -4.50 -14.19 9.02
N ALA A 153 -5.12 -14.17 7.84
CA ALA A 153 -5.63 -15.39 7.21
C ALA A 153 -4.49 -16.34 6.84
N ASP A 154 -4.77 -17.63 6.85
CA ASP A 154 -3.86 -18.63 6.30
C ASP A 154 -4.04 -18.67 4.78
N VAL A 155 -3.07 -18.16 4.05
CA VAL A 155 -3.12 -17.95 2.59
C VAL A 155 -2.09 -18.80 1.90
N ASP A 156 -2.43 -19.36 0.74
CA ASP A 156 -1.47 -19.98 -0.16
C ASP A 156 -0.52 -18.89 -0.71
N PRO A 157 0.81 -19.00 -0.52
CA PRO A 157 1.75 -18.04 -1.07
C PRO A 157 1.71 -17.88 -2.58
N ASP A 158 1.25 -18.92 -3.29
CA ASP A 158 1.10 -18.90 -4.75
C ASP A 158 -0.25 -18.32 -5.20
N ALA A 159 -1.14 -17.96 -4.24
CA ALA A 159 -2.37 -17.25 -4.58
C ALA A 159 -2.07 -15.81 -5.03
N PRO A 160 -2.74 -15.33 -6.08
CA PRO A 160 -2.65 -13.94 -6.50
C PRO A 160 -3.11 -12.99 -5.39
N CYS A 161 -2.30 -11.98 -5.11
CA CYS A 161 -2.61 -10.97 -4.09
C CYS A 161 -2.58 -9.53 -4.61
N TRP A 162 -2.06 -9.32 -5.81
CA TRP A 162 -2.03 -8.01 -6.48
C TRP A 162 -2.45 -8.11 -7.93
N PHE A 163 -3.25 -7.15 -8.36
CA PHE A 163 -3.63 -6.96 -9.75
C PHE A 163 -3.42 -5.51 -10.19
N ASP A 164 -2.94 -5.32 -11.39
CA ASP A 164 -3.04 -4.08 -12.16
C ASP A 164 -3.31 -4.42 -13.63
N ASP A 165 -3.42 -3.40 -14.51
CA ASP A 165 -3.74 -3.61 -15.93
C ASP A 165 -2.74 -4.52 -16.67
N LEU A 166 -1.56 -4.74 -16.09
CA LEU A 166 -0.45 -5.45 -16.74
C LEU A 166 0.03 -6.67 -15.94
N ARG A 167 -0.33 -6.80 -14.65
CA ARG A 167 0.31 -7.75 -13.72
C ARG A 167 -0.69 -8.44 -12.83
N GLU A 168 -0.36 -9.69 -12.57
CA GLU A 168 -0.85 -10.49 -11.48
C GLU A 168 0.37 -10.94 -10.67
N ILE A 169 0.41 -10.68 -9.35
CA ILE A 169 1.56 -10.95 -8.50
C ILE A 169 1.09 -11.76 -7.30
N THR A 170 1.84 -12.79 -6.94
CA THR A 170 1.60 -13.65 -5.78
C THR A 170 2.41 -13.20 -4.56
N HIS A 171 2.09 -13.74 -3.37
CA HIS A 171 2.94 -13.54 -2.20
C HIS A 171 4.34 -14.13 -2.39
N ALA A 172 4.44 -15.27 -3.09
CA ALA A 172 5.72 -15.89 -3.41
C ALA A 172 6.60 -15.01 -4.30
N ASP A 173 5.98 -14.32 -5.28
CA ASP A 173 6.70 -13.35 -6.12
C ASP A 173 7.25 -12.19 -5.28
N TRP A 174 6.45 -11.64 -4.38
CA TRP A 174 6.91 -10.58 -3.46
C TRP A 174 8.06 -11.05 -2.57
N LEU A 175 8.00 -12.27 -2.03
CA LEU A 175 9.07 -12.85 -1.21
C LEU A 175 10.36 -13.13 -1.99
N GLY A 176 10.26 -13.32 -3.30
CA GLY A 176 11.40 -13.54 -4.20
C GLY A 176 12.20 -12.28 -4.54
N LEU A 177 11.74 -11.10 -4.12
CA LEU A 177 12.44 -9.85 -4.43
C LEU A 177 13.77 -9.71 -3.66
N PRO A 178 14.77 -9.01 -4.24
CA PRO A 178 16.00 -8.72 -3.52
C PRO A 178 15.74 -7.82 -2.32
N PRO A 179 16.29 -8.18 -1.13
CA PRO A 179 16.07 -7.40 0.09
C PRO A 179 16.76 -6.04 0.02
N GLU A 180 16.23 -5.05 0.76
CA GLU A 180 16.80 -3.72 0.93
C GLU A 180 17.08 -3.45 2.42
N ALA A 181 18.34 -3.26 2.78
CA ALA A 181 18.76 -3.04 4.16
C ALA A 181 18.94 -1.54 4.50
N ASP A 182 19.08 -0.70 3.47
CA ASP A 182 19.28 0.73 3.64
C ASP A 182 17.93 1.47 3.83
N ARG A 183 18.05 2.76 4.18
CA ARG A 183 16.94 3.70 4.09
C ARG A 183 16.93 4.29 2.68
N VAL A 184 15.86 4.00 1.93
CA VAL A 184 15.74 4.42 0.53
C VAL A 184 14.69 5.52 0.36
N LEU A 185 14.93 6.43 -0.59
CA LEU A 185 13.95 7.41 -1.02
C LEU A 185 13.28 6.91 -2.29
N VAL A 186 11.96 6.78 -2.22
CA VAL A 186 11.10 6.33 -3.32
C VAL A 186 10.26 7.50 -3.77
N ARG A 187 10.34 7.83 -5.05
CA ARG A 187 9.51 8.87 -5.67
C ARG A 187 8.24 8.26 -6.26
N GLU A 188 7.31 9.13 -6.63
CA GLU A 188 6.10 8.71 -7.34
C GLU A 188 6.43 7.85 -8.56
N ALA A 189 5.79 6.67 -8.64
CA ALA A 189 6.00 5.67 -9.66
C ALA A 189 4.72 4.86 -9.86
N ALA A 190 4.74 3.81 -10.68
CA ALA A 190 3.63 2.88 -10.79
C ALA A 190 3.31 2.25 -9.42
N PRO A 191 2.03 2.05 -9.05
CA PRO A 191 1.64 1.58 -7.71
C PRO A 191 2.38 0.32 -7.25
N TRP A 192 2.51 -0.68 -8.11
CA TRP A 192 3.23 -1.91 -7.79
C TRP A 192 4.70 -1.65 -7.43
N LEU A 193 5.35 -0.71 -8.12
CA LEU A 193 6.75 -0.37 -7.88
C LEU A 193 6.91 0.37 -6.54
N VAL A 194 5.93 1.19 -6.16
CA VAL A 194 5.93 1.82 -4.83
C VAL A 194 5.76 0.79 -3.73
N VAL A 195 4.84 -0.17 -3.88
CA VAL A 195 4.71 -1.29 -2.92
C VAL A 195 6.02 -2.06 -2.81
N GLN A 196 6.66 -2.37 -3.95
CA GLN A 196 7.94 -3.06 -3.99
C GLN A 196 9.04 -2.29 -3.25
N GLU A 197 9.29 -1.05 -3.64
CA GLU A 197 10.46 -0.28 -3.21
C GLU A 197 10.27 0.38 -1.85
N ALA A 198 9.04 0.84 -1.53
CA ALA A 198 8.79 1.54 -0.28
C ALA A 198 8.44 0.60 0.88
N LEU A 199 8.06 -0.64 0.62
CA LEU A 199 7.58 -1.51 1.68
C LEU A 199 8.16 -2.93 1.61
N VAL A 200 7.95 -3.67 0.52
CA VAL A 200 8.30 -5.10 0.47
C VAL A 200 9.81 -5.31 0.61
N ARG A 201 10.62 -4.68 -0.21
CA ARG A 201 12.08 -4.84 -0.14
C ARG A 201 12.70 -4.36 1.17
N PRO A 202 12.29 -3.19 1.74
CA PRO A 202 12.69 -2.80 3.08
C PRO A 202 12.27 -3.79 4.18
N LEU A 203 11.07 -4.36 4.09
CA LEU A 203 10.66 -5.41 5.04
C LEU A 203 11.54 -6.65 4.95
N LEU A 204 11.85 -7.12 3.75
CA LEU A 204 12.71 -8.29 3.52
C LEU A 204 14.14 -8.07 4.02
N GLY A 205 14.67 -6.85 3.90
CA GLY A 205 16.07 -6.53 4.21
C GLY A 205 16.31 -5.88 5.57
N GLY A 206 15.26 -5.54 6.31
CA GLY A 206 15.39 -4.80 7.57
C GLY A 206 15.64 -3.29 7.38
N GLY A 207 15.50 -2.78 6.17
CA GLY A 207 15.62 -1.36 5.84
C GLY A 207 14.37 -0.53 6.15
N SER A 208 14.27 0.64 5.55
CA SER A 208 13.13 1.56 5.64
C SER A 208 13.03 2.44 4.40
N ALA A 209 11.88 3.08 4.19
CA ALA A 209 11.70 3.96 3.05
C ALA A 209 11.22 5.36 3.43
N VAL A 210 11.57 6.32 2.57
CA VAL A 210 11.00 7.66 2.49
C VAL A 210 10.19 7.74 1.20
N LEU A 211 8.87 7.77 1.32
CA LEU A 211 7.97 7.90 0.18
C LEU A 211 7.69 9.39 -0.07
N LEU A 212 8.08 9.87 -1.23
CA LEU A 212 7.98 11.27 -1.63
C LEU A 212 6.86 11.46 -2.65
N ALA A 213 5.82 12.17 -2.25
CA ALA A 213 4.67 12.51 -3.09
C ALA A 213 4.76 13.93 -3.64
N GLY A 214 4.16 14.12 -4.81
CA GLY A 214 4.02 15.43 -5.46
C GLY A 214 5.32 16.04 -5.96
N GLY A 215 5.22 17.26 -6.47
CA GLY A 215 6.36 18.02 -6.96
C GLY A 215 7.30 18.46 -5.83
N VAL A 216 8.59 18.31 -6.03
CA VAL A 216 9.63 18.75 -5.09
C VAL A 216 10.72 19.51 -5.85
N SER A 217 11.22 20.61 -5.26
CA SER A 217 12.40 21.30 -5.80
C SER A 217 13.67 20.46 -5.56
N GLU A 218 14.68 20.62 -6.40
CA GLU A 218 15.97 19.94 -6.20
C GLU A 218 16.59 20.26 -4.83
N ALA A 219 16.44 21.51 -4.37
CA ALA A 219 16.94 21.93 -3.06
C ALA A 219 16.20 21.23 -1.91
N ASP A 220 14.88 21.10 -1.99
CA ASP A 220 14.10 20.38 -0.99
C ASP A 220 14.38 18.89 -1.04
N LEU A 221 14.52 18.31 -2.23
CA LEU A 221 14.90 16.91 -2.40
C LEU A 221 16.26 16.63 -1.73
N ALA A 222 17.27 17.43 -2.02
CA ALA A 222 18.58 17.28 -1.40
C ALA A 222 18.53 17.43 0.13
N ARG A 223 17.70 18.36 0.63
CA ARG A 223 17.49 18.55 2.08
C ARG A 223 16.80 17.34 2.72
N ILE A 224 15.78 16.77 2.07
CA ILE A 224 15.08 15.58 2.55
C ILE A 224 16.04 14.38 2.57
N ILE A 225 16.77 14.12 1.49
CA ILE A 225 17.77 13.05 1.42
C ILE A 225 18.79 13.16 2.56
N ALA A 226 19.32 14.35 2.78
CA ALA A 226 20.30 14.59 3.84
C ALA A 226 19.71 14.42 5.24
N SER A 227 18.52 14.98 5.50
CA SER A 227 17.88 14.92 6.83
C SER A 227 17.43 13.51 7.19
N GLU A 228 16.92 12.76 6.24
CA GLU A 228 16.45 11.38 6.41
C GLU A 228 17.59 10.35 6.26
N ARG A 229 18.77 10.79 5.82
CA ARG A 229 19.90 9.91 5.49
C ARG A 229 19.49 8.78 4.54
N ALA A 230 18.68 9.14 3.56
CA ALA A 230 18.14 8.19 2.60
C ALA A 230 19.01 8.16 1.33
N ARG A 231 19.02 7.01 0.67
CA ARG A 231 19.58 6.83 -0.66
C ARG A 231 18.44 6.84 -1.69
N GLU A 232 18.58 7.58 -2.77
CA GLU A 232 17.57 7.58 -3.84
C GLU A 232 17.54 6.21 -4.54
N THR A 233 16.33 5.63 -4.73
CA THR A 233 16.17 4.39 -5.50
C THR A 233 16.32 4.71 -6.98
N GLY A 234 17.23 4.00 -7.66
CA GLY A 234 17.26 3.95 -9.12
C GLY A 234 17.75 5.19 -9.86
N SER A 235 18.95 5.69 -9.54
CA SER A 235 19.74 6.50 -10.48
C SER A 235 20.48 5.65 -11.54
N GLU A 236 20.18 4.36 -11.64
CA GLU A 236 20.66 3.51 -12.74
C GLU A 236 19.65 3.60 -13.89
N GLY A 237 20.15 4.10 -15.03
CA GLY A 237 19.47 4.59 -16.21
C GLY A 237 18.34 3.74 -16.83
N PRO A 238 17.66 4.25 -17.87
CA PRO A 238 16.51 3.62 -18.52
C PRO A 238 16.96 2.39 -19.32
N GLY A 239 17.06 1.24 -18.66
CA GLY A 239 17.53 0.03 -19.30
C GLY A 239 17.48 -1.26 -18.47
N GLY A 240 17.04 -1.18 -17.22
CA GLY A 240 16.88 -2.36 -16.39
C GLY A 240 15.40 -2.72 -16.25
N ASP A 241 14.89 -3.55 -17.15
CA ASP A 241 13.69 -4.34 -16.89
C ASP A 241 13.99 -5.31 -15.74
N ARG A 242 13.94 -4.80 -14.51
CA ARG A 242 13.97 -5.59 -13.28
C ARG A 242 12.53 -5.91 -12.86
N GLY A 243 11.70 -6.20 -13.86
CA GLY A 243 10.40 -6.79 -13.70
C GLY A 243 10.53 -8.23 -13.21
N PHE A 244 9.51 -8.69 -12.52
CA PHE A 244 9.33 -10.11 -12.21
C PHE A 244 9.65 -10.97 -13.44
N PRO A 245 10.40 -12.09 -13.31
CA PRO A 245 10.70 -12.96 -14.42
C PRO A 245 9.39 -13.47 -15.04
N GLY A 246 9.14 -13.01 -16.26
CA GLY A 246 8.19 -13.51 -17.24
C GLY A 246 6.89 -14.12 -16.73
N ILE A 247 5.86 -13.28 -16.50
CA ILE A 247 4.48 -13.77 -16.42
C ILE A 247 4.00 -13.94 -17.87
N GLY A 248 3.92 -15.20 -18.29
CA GLY A 248 3.43 -15.58 -19.60
C GLY A 248 2.00 -15.11 -19.82
N ARG A 249 1.76 -14.41 -20.93
CA ARG A 249 0.43 -14.12 -21.45
C ARG A 249 -0.26 -15.46 -21.76
N GLY A 250 -1.18 -15.85 -20.95
CA GLY A 250 -1.96 -17.06 -21.14
C GLY A 250 -3.36 -16.90 -20.61
N ARG A 251 -4.22 -16.28 -21.43
CA ARG A 251 -5.60 -16.78 -21.67
C ARG A 251 -6.30 -15.89 -22.68
N THR A 252 -6.19 -16.31 -23.96
CA THR A 252 -7.27 -16.15 -24.92
C THR A 252 -8.19 -17.35 -24.75
N ALA A 253 -9.43 -17.12 -24.46
CA ALA A 253 -10.64 -17.77 -24.97
C ALA A 253 -11.83 -17.37 -24.10
#